data_6213b40317c21953396997a9c439d25e
#
_entry.id   6213b40317c21953396997a9c439d25e
#
_cell.length_a   1.000
_cell.length_b   1.000
_cell.length_c   1.000
_cell.angle_alpha   90.00
_cell.angle_beta   90.00
_cell.angle_gamma   90.00
#
_symmetry.space_group_name_H-M   'P 1'
#
loop_
_entity.id
_entity.type
_entity.pdbx_description
1 polymer ?
#
loop_
_entity_poly.entity_id
_entity_poly.type
_entity_poly.pdbx_seq_one_letter_code
_entity_poly.pdbx_strand_id
1 'polypeptide(L)'
;MTLSLQAPQYSMNDSQKIEKISVPCPAGDDKCTNLSEVMRLREEVRQLSDMVRIDELTDLYNFRYFNQALSLEMERTRRSSQPTCLIMFDLDHFKDVNDMHGHEVGNAVLKHVAALVKKTVRRLDIPCRYGGEEFTIILPDTTLQQGVRFANRLRLIIENSPVKANE
;
A
#
# COMPACT_ATOMS: atom_id res chain seq x y z
N MET A 1 17.98 29.62 0.03
CA MET A 1 17.60 28.36 -0.62
C MET A 1 16.11 28.35 -0.79
N THR A 2 15.63 28.61 -1.99
CA THR A 2 14.19 28.79 -2.31
C THR A 2 13.68 27.45 -2.79
N LEU A 3 12.85 26.79 -1.98
CA LEU A 3 12.16 25.56 -2.37
C LEU A 3 10.95 25.92 -3.22
N SER A 4 11.04 25.65 -4.51
CA SER A 4 9.94 25.76 -5.46
C SER A 4 9.11 24.47 -5.38
N LEU A 5 7.92 24.56 -4.76
CA LEU A 5 6.91 23.51 -4.78
C LEU A 5 6.14 23.58 -6.10
N GLN A 6 6.51 22.77 -7.07
CA GLN A 6 5.69 22.51 -8.24
C GLN A 6 4.72 21.36 -7.92
N ALA A 7 3.44 21.69 -7.88
CA ALA A 7 2.39 20.68 -7.83
C ALA A 7 2.38 19.88 -9.15
N PRO A 8 2.32 18.54 -9.12
CA PRO A 8 2.17 17.75 -10.32
C PRO A 8 0.78 17.99 -10.92
N GLN A 9 0.75 18.46 -12.18
CA GLN A 9 -0.46 18.50 -12.98
C GLN A 9 -0.80 17.07 -13.41
N TYR A 10 -1.70 16.41 -12.71
CA TYR A 10 -2.30 15.17 -13.15
C TYR A 10 -3.35 15.48 -14.21
N SER A 11 -3.01 15.24 -15.48
CA SER A 11 -3.97 15.15 -16.57
C SER A 11 -4.79 13.86 -16.39
N MET A 12 -6.07 14.03 -16.04
CA MET A 12 -7.05 12.93 -16.09
C MET A 12 -7.42 12.68 -17.56
N ASN A 13 -6.62 11.93 -18.28
CA ASN A 13 -7.05 11.28 -19.51
C ASN A 13 -6.07 10.16 -19.89
N ASP A 14 -6.25 9.02 -19.23
CA ASP A 14 -5.87 7.75 -19.81
C ASP A 14 -6.90 6.71 -19.35
N SER A 15 -7.99 6.67 -20.10
CA SER A 15 -8.77 5.45 -20.25
C SER A 15 -7.82 4.44 -20.85
N GLN A 16 -7.09 3.70 -20.01
CA GLN A 16 -6.25 2.62 -20.45
C GLN A 16 -7.14 1.66 -21.25
N LYS A 17 -6.98 1.71 -22.57
CA LYS A 17 -7.31 0.61 -23.44
C LYS A 17 -6.74 -0.64 -22.83
N ILE A 18 -7.60 -1.45 -22.25
CA ILE A 18 -7.28 -2.83 -21.94
C ILE A 18 -7.04 -3.48 -23.29
N GLU A 19 -5.80 -3.46 -23.77
CA GLU A 19 -5.37 -4.35 -24.83
C GLU A 19 -5.75 -5.75 -24.36
N LYS A 20 -6.65 -6.38 -25.13
CA LYS A 20 -6.94 -7.80 -24.98
C LYS A 20 -5.62 -8.53 -25.21
N ILE A 21 -4.91 -8.81 -24.12
CA ILE A 21 -3.76 -9.70 -24.16
C ILE A 21 -4.34 -11.05 -24.53
N SER A 22 -4.33 -11.38 -25.81
CA SER A 22 -4.59 -12.74 -26.28
C SER A 22 -3.43 -13.59 -25.79
N VAL A 23 -3.59 -14.19 -24.63
CA VAL A 23 -2.60 -15.16 -24.13
C VAL A 23 -2.75 -16.40 -25.00
N PRO A 24 -1.74 -16.76 -25.82
CA PRO A 24 -1.84 -17.94 -26.65
C PRO A 24 -2.02 -19.18 -25.76
N CYS A 25 -2.78 -20.15 -26.25
CA CYS A 25 -2.90 -21.44 -25.59
C CYS A 25 -1.50 -22.04 -25.38
N PRO A 26 -1.14 -22.51 -24.17
CA PRO A 26 0.17 -23.11 -23.91
C PRO A 26 0.51 -24.31 -24.83
N ALA A 27 -0.52 -24.92 -25.41
CA ALA A 27 -0.38 -26.00 -26.39
C ALA A 27 -0.32 -25.51 -27.85
N GLY A 28 -0.38 -24.19 -28.10
CA GLY A 28 -0.32 -23.63 -29.44
C GLY A 28 -1.57 -23.83 -30.30
N ASP A 29 -2.70 -24.23 -29.71
CA ASP A 29 -3.96 -24.47 -30.41
C ASP A 29 -4.96 -23.32 -30.18
N ASP A 30 -5.20 -22.54 -31.22
CA ASP A 30 -6.16 -21.41 -31.20
C ASP A 30 -7.62 -21.86 -31.06
N LYS A 31 -7.90 -23.16 -31.19
CA LYS A 31 -9.22 -23.80 -31.04
C LYS A 31 -9.35 -24.64 -29.77
N CYS A 32 -8.47 -24.42 -28.80
CA CYS A 32 -8.48 -25.15 -27.54
C CYS A 32 -9.83 -24.95 -26.81
N THR A 33 -10.59 -26.02 -26.64
CA THR A 33 -11.88 -26.04 -25.96
C THR A 33 -11.76 -25.61 -24.48
N ASN A 34 -10.57 -25.76 -23.89
CA ASN A 34 -10.29 -25.34 -22.51
C ASN A 34 -9.90 -23.87 -22.37
N LEU A 35 -9.68 -23.16 -23.48
CA LEU A 35 -9.25 -21.75 -23.43
C LEU A 35 -10.30 -20.86 -22.75
N SER A 36 -11.58 -21.08 -23.03
CA SER A 36 -12.69 -20.36 -22.41
C SER A 36 -12.75 -20.60 -20.89
N GLU A 37 -12.52 -21.83 -20.46
CA GLU A 37 -12.49 -22.19 -19.04
C GLU A 37 -11.28 -21.57 -18.33
N VAL A 38 -10.11 -21.59 -18.95
CA VAL A 38 -8.90 -20.96 -18.42
C VAL A 38 -9.10 -19.43 -18.29
N MET A 39 -9.72 -18.80 -19.29
CA MET A 39 -10.04 -17.36 -19.21
C MET A 39 -11.06 -17.06 -18.11
N ARG A 40 -12.07 -17.89 -17.96
CA ARG A 40 -13.08 -17.78 -16.89
C ARG A 40 -12.43 -17.91 -15.52
N LEU A 41 -11.62 -18.93 -15.30
CA LEU A 41 -10.92 -19.15 -14.04
C LEU A 41 -9.92 -18.03 -13.70
N ARG A 42 -9.21 -17.52 -14.70
CA ARG A 42 -8.32 -16.35 -14.50
C ARG A 42 -9.09 -15.11 -14.08
N GLU A 43 -10.24 -14.86 -14.69
CA GLU A 43 -11.08 -13.72 -14.32
C GLU A 43 -11.65 -13.91 -12.90
N GLU A 44 -12.06 -15.12 -12.55
CA GLU A 44 -12.52 -15.44 -11.19
C GLU A 44 -11.41 -15.26 -10.15
N VAL A 45 -10.19 -15.76 -10.43
CA VAL A 45 -9.01 -15.54 -9.58
C VAL A 45 -8.70 -14.04 -9.45
N ARG A 46 -8.80 -13.28 -10.56
CA ARG A 46 -8.62 -11.82 -10.53
C ARG A 46 -9.65 -11.16 -9.61
N GLN A 47 -10.93 -11.51 -9.75
CA GLN A 47 -12.01 -10.97 -8.91
C GLN A 47 -11.83 -11.31 -7.43
N LEU A 48 -11.47 -12.56 -7.12
CA LEU A 48 -11.16 -12.98 -5.76
C LEU A 48 -9.95 -12.22 -5.20
N SER A 49 -8.90 -12.05 -6.00
CA SER A 49 -7.73 -11.24 -5.62
C SER A 49 -8.09 -9.77 -5.39
N ASP A 50 -9.08 -9.23 -6.13
CA ASP A 50 -9.55 -7.86 -5.94
C ASP A 50 -10.30 -7.67 -4.61
N MET A 51 -10.84 -8.76 -4.03
CA MET A 51 -11.47 -8.72 -2.71
C MET A 51 -10.46 -8.77 -1.55
N VAL A 52 -9.25 -9.26 -1.79
CA VAL A 52 -8.20 -9.27 -0.76
C VAL A 52 -7.72 -7.84 -0.52
N ARG A 53 -7.92 -7.34 0.70
CA ARG A 53 -7.59 -5.96 1.09
C ARG A 53 -6.40 -5.88 2.01
N ILE A 54 -5.96 -7.02 2.54
CA ILE A 54 -4.96 -7.11 3.61
C ILE A 54 -3.65 -7.65 3.03
N ASP A 55 -2.54 -7.12 3.51
CA ASP A 55 -1.20 -7.65 3.28
C ASP A 55 -0.96 -8.81 4.23
N GLU A 56 -0.65 -9.99 3.71
CA GLU A 56 -0.52 -11.24 4.48
C GLU A 56 0.61 -11.22 5.50
N LEU A 57 1.66 -10.44 5.25
CA LEU A 57 2.80 -10.37 6.15
C LEU A 57 2.52 -9.47 7.36
N THR A 58 1.91 -8.31 7.12
CA THR A 58 1.81 -7.23 8.12
C THR A 58 0.41 -7.07 8.69
N ASP A 59 -0.60 -7.71 8.09
CA ASP A 59 -2.02 -7.49 8.37
C ASP A 59 -2.45 -6.01 8.31
N LEU A 60 -1.72 -5.16 7.61
CA LEU A 60 -2.16 -3.84 7.19
C LEU A 60 -2.97 -3.96 5.91
N TYR A 61 -3.61 -2.88 5.50
CA TYR A 61 -4.19 -2.85 4.17
C TYR A 61 -3.08 -2.94 3.12
N ASN A 62 -3.38 -3.56 1.97
CA ASN A 62 -2.44 -3.69 0.86
C ASN A 62 -2.50 -2.48 -0.08
N PHE A 63 -1.57 -2.39 -1.03
CA PHE A 63 -1.48 -1.33 -2.05
C PHE A 63 -2.77 -1.16 -2.85
N ARG A 64 -3.46 -2.27 -3.18
CA ARG A 64 -4.71 -2.20 -3.94
C ARG A 64 -5.81 -1.49 -3.17
N TYR A 65 -5.99 -1.84 -1.91
CA TYR A 65 -6.95 -1.18 -1.05
C TYR A 65 -6.58 0.28 -0.79
N PHE A 66 -5.28 0.59 -0.67
CA PHE A 66 -4.80 1.96 -0.56
C PHE A 66 -5.32 2.84 -1.70
N ASN A 67 -5.17 2.40 -2.97
CA ASN A 67 -5.63 3.18 -4.12
C ASN A 67 -7.14 3.41 -4.11
N GLN A 68 -7.92 2.39 -3.73
CA GLN A 68 -9.38 2.51 -3.61
C GLN A 68 -9.76 3.50 -2.50
N ALA A 69 -9.16 3.35 -1.33
CA ALA A 69 -9.42 4.17 -0.17
C ALA A 69 -9.01 5.63 -0.39
N LEU A 70 -7.84 5.86 -1.00
CA LEU A 70 -7.37 7.21 -1.32
C LEU A 70 -8.32 7.93 -2.28
N SER A 71 -8.77 7.25 -3.34
CA SER A 71 -9.73 7.81 -4.29
C SER A 71 -11.04 8.20 -3.61
N LEU A 72 -11.54 7.35 -2.72
CA LEU A 72 -12.75 7.59 -1.96
C LEU A 72 -12.59 8.78 -0.98
N GLU A 73 -11.47 8.85 -0.26
CA GLU A 73 -11.20 9.94 0.67
C GLU A 73 -10.95 11.28 -0.05
N MET A 74 -10.36 11.28 -1.23
CA MET A 74 -10.24 12.48 -2.06
C MET A 74 -11.61 13.01 -2.48
N GLU A 75 -12.53 12.13 -2.88
CA GLU A 75 -13.90 12.49 -3.23
C GLU A 75 -14.66 13.03 -2.00
N ARG A 76 -14.49 12.39 -0.83
CA ARG A 76 -15.07 12.84 0.44
C ARG A 76 -14.56 14.21 0.85
N THR A 77 -13.24 14.43 0.77
CA THR A 77 -12.61 15.74 1.03
C THR A 77 -13.19 16.84 0.15
N ARG A 78 -13.38 16.54 -1.16
CA ARG A 78 -13.97 17.49 -2.11
C ARG A 78 -15.40 17.89 -1.73
N ARG A 79 -16.19 16.95 -1.22
CA ARG A 79 -17.60 17.20 -0.83
C ARG A 79 -17.75 17.86 0.54
N SER A 80 -16.95 17.41 1.50
CA SER A 80 -17.09 17.85 2.91
C SER A 80 -16.24 19.07 3.24
N SER A 81 -15.25 19.40 2.41
CA SER A 81 -14.20 20.39 2.71
C SER A 81 -13.37 20.04 3.96
N GLN A 82 -13.49 18.82 4.48
CA GLN A 82 -12.65 18.35 5.58
C GLN A 82 -11.31 17.83 5.03
N PRO A 83 -10.18 18.26 5.60
CA PRO A 83 -8.88 17.89 5.05
C PRO A 83 -8.55 16.43 5.30
N THR A 84 -7.92 15.78 4.32
CA THR A 84 -7.30 14.47 4.49
C THR A 84 -5.79 14.61 4.36
N CYS A 85 -5.05 14.00 5.26
CA CYS A 85 -3.59 13.96 5.22
C CYS A 85 -3.12 12.56 4.80
N LEU A 86 -2.16 12.51 3.89
CA LEU A 86 -1.46 11.30 3.49
C LEU A 86 -0.05 11.35 4.06
N ILE A 87 0.34 10.27 4.75
CA ILE A 87 1.72 10.04 5.19
C ILE A 87 2.28 8.88 4.38
N MET A 88 3.49 9.04 3.90
CA MET A 88 4.28 7.97 3.29
C MET A 88 5.61 7.92 4.00
N PHE A 89 6.08 6.72 4.35
CA PHE A 89 7.38 6.52 4.98
C PHE A 89 7.98 5.18 4.56
N ASP A 90 9.28 5.09 4.68
CA ASP A 90 10.11 3.96 4.30
C ASP A 90 11.03 3.61 5.48
N LEU A 91 11.51 2.36 5.55
CA LEU A 91 12.44 1.91 6.58
C LEU A 91 13.87 2.10 6.12
N ASP A 92 14.56 3.08 6.70
CA ASP A 92 15.96 3.35 6.39
C ASP A 92 16.82 2.09 6.57
N HIS A 93 17.69 1.81 5.60
CA HIS A 93 18.64 0.69 5.62
C HIS A 93 18.00 -0.70 5.73
N PHE A 94 16.72 -0.87 5.32
CA PHE A 94 16.05 -2.17 5.42
C PHE A 94 16.74 -3.26 4.58
N LYS A 95 17.31 -2.89 3.44
CA LYS A 95 18.10 -3.81 2.63
C LYS A 95 19.31 -4.34 3.42
N ASP A 96 20.02 -3.48 4.15
CA ASP A 96 21.18 -3.88 4.95
C ASP A 96 20.78 -4.88 6.05
N VAL A 97 19.58 -4.71 6.62
CA VAL A 97 19.02 -5.66 7.59
C VAL A 97 18.81 -7.04 6.94
N ASN A 98 18.23 -7.09 5.73
CA ASN A 98 18.04 -8.33 5.00
C ASN A 98 19.37 -9.00 4.63
N ASP A 99 20.33 -8.21 4.15
CA ASP A 99 21.63 -8.71 3.70
C ASP A 99 22.48 -9.25 4.88
N MET A 100 22.39 -8.64 6.05
CA MET A 100 23.13 -9.07 7.25
C MET A 100 22.44 -10.18 8.05
N HIS A 101 21.11 -10.18 8.13
CA HIS A 101 20.36 -11.02 9.07
C HIS A 101 19.36 -11.96 8.39
N GLY A 102 19.24 -11.87 7.07
CA GLY A 102 18.32 -12.68 6.28
C GLY A 102 16.89 -12.16 6.25
N HIS A 103 16.13 -12.64 5.27
CA HIS A 103 14.76 -12.18 5.01
C HIS A 103 13.77 -12.48 6.13
N GLU A 104 14.01 -13.52 6.94
CA GLU A 104 13.13 -13.83 8.08
C GLU A 104 13.19 -12.75 9.15
N VAL A 105 14.39 -12.22 9.44
CA VAL A 105 14.56 -11.09 10.34
C VAL A 105 13.95 -9.83 9.76
N GLY A 106 14.14 -9.56 8.46
CA GLY A 106 13.47 -8.46 7.77
C GLY A 106 11.95 -8.55 7.88
N ASN A 107 11.38 -9.74 7.69
CA ASN A 107 9.94 -9.97 7.85
C ASN A 107 9.48 -9.72 9.30
N ALA A 108 10.28 -10.09 10.30
CA ALA A 108 9.99 -9.78 11.70
C ALA A 108 10.00 -8.27 11.97
N VAL A 109 10.93 -7.53 11.37
CA VAL A 109 10.98 -6.05 11.42
C VAL A 109 9.71 -5.45 10.82
N LEU A 110 9.31 -5.87 9.63
CA LEU A 110 8.08 -5.39 8.96
C LEU A 110 6.83 -5.65 9.81
N LYS A 111 6.69 -6.85 10.37
CA LYS A 111 5.58 -7.19 11.28
C LYS A 111 5.58 -6.32 12.55
N HIS A 112 6.76 -6.08 13.11
CA HIS A 112 6.90 -5.25 14.29
C HIS A 112 6.48 -3.80 14.04
N VAL A 113 7.00 -3.20 12.95
CA VAL A 113 6.62 -1.84 12.53
C VAL A 113 5.11 -1.74 12.28
N ALA A 114 4.53 -2.71 11.57
CA ALA A 114 3.10 -2.75 11.31
C ALA A 114 2.27 -2.81 12.61
N ALA A 115 2.72 -3.58 13.60
CA ALA A 115 2.07 -3.65 14.92
C ALA A 115 2.12 -2.31 15.65
N LEU A 116 3.23 -1.57 15.57
CA LEU A 116 3.36 -0.23 16.12
C LEU A 116 2.45 0.77 15.41
N VAL A 117 2.39 0.71 14.08
CA VAL A 117 1.46 1.53 13.28
C VAL A 117 0.03 1.27 13.71
N LYS A 118 -0.41 0.00 13.77
CA LYS A 118 -1.78 -0.39 14.20
C LYS A 118 -2.15 0.18 15.57
N LYS A 119 -1.20 0.17 16.52
CA LYS A 119 -1.42 0.71 17.88
C LYS A 119 -1.49 2.23 17.92
N THR A 120 -0.93 2.91 16.93
CA THR A 120 -0.78 4.38 16.91
C THR A 120 -1.91 5.07 16.15
N VAL A 121 -2.47 4.41 15.14
CA VAL A 121 -3.56 4.93 14.30
C VAL A 121 -4.90 4.91 15.02
N ARG A 122 -5.81 5.80 14.59
CA ARG A 122 -7.20 5.83 15.03
C ARG A 122 -8.02 4.84 14.22
N ARG A 123 -9.24 4.55 14.67
CA ARG A 123 -10.16 3.61 14.00
C ARG A 123 -10.48 3.96 12.54
N LEU A 124 -10.51 5.25 12.20
CA LEU A 124 -10.83 5.73 10.86
C LEU A 124 -9.59 5.94 9.99
N ASP A 125 -8.40 5.88 10.56
CA ASP A 125 -7.16 5.97 9.80
C ASP A 125 -6.94 4.67 9.02
N ILE A 126 -6.31 4.77 7.85
CA ILE A 126 -6.15 3.65 6.94
C ILE A 126 -4.66 3.39 6.74
N PRO A 127 -4.06 2.55 7.58
CA PRO A 127 -2.66 2.17 7.45
C PRO A 127 -2.49 1.07 6.41
N CYS A 128 -1.56 1.24 5.47
CA CYS A 128 -1.30 0.32 4.38
C CYS A 128 0.19 -0.02 4.28
N ARG A 129 0.49 -1.23 3.84
CA ARG A 129 1.79 -1.55 3.27
C ARG A 129 1.74 -1.25 1.78
N TYR A 130 2.53 -0.27 1.34
CA TYR A 130 2.53 0.19 -0.04
C TYR A 130 3.33 -0.76 -0.95
N GLY A 131 4.46 -1.24 -0.46
CA GLY A 131 5.32 -2.22 -1.15
C GLY A 131 6.55 -2.49 -0.30
N GLY A 132 7.30 -3.55 -0.52
CA GLY A 132 8.58 -3.81 0.15
C GLY A 132 8.63 -3.38 1.62
N GLU A 133 9.38 -2.32 1.88
CA GLU A 133 9.57 -1.63 3.16
C GLU A 133 8.80 -0.30 3.27
N GLU A 134 7.96 0.02 2.28
CA GLU A 134 7.22 1.27 2.20
C GLU A 134 5.82 1.13 2.83
N PHE A 135 5.45 2.12 3.62
CA PHE A 135 4.17 2.20 4.31
C PHE A 135 3.48 3.52 4.01
N THR A 136 2.15 3.48 3.98
CA THR A 136 1.32 4.68 3.85
C THR A 136 0.23 4.69 4.92
N ILE A 137 -0.20 5.90 5.31
CA ILE A 137 -1.33 6.08 6.22
C ILE A 137 -2.19 7.21 5.68
N ILE A 138 -3.46 6.91 5.39
CA ILE A 138 -4.44 7.94 5.08
C ILE A 138 -5.10 8.35 6.39
N LEU A 139 -5.10 9.65 6.68
CA LEU A 139 -5.65 10.25 7.88
C LEU A 139 -6.83 11.15 7.48
N PRO A 140 -8.07 10.66 7.50
CA PRO A 140 -9.25 11.47 7.28
C PRO A 140 -9.39 12.58 8.34
N ASP A 141 -10.06 13.67 8.00
CA ASP A 141 -10.34 14.80 8.87
C ASP A 141 -9.08 15.30 9.64
N THR A 142 -7.95 15.36 8.91
CA THR A 142 -6.64 15.67 9.52
C THR A 142 -5.92 16.73 8.70
N THR A 143 -5.60 17.85 9.34
CA THR A 143 -4.81 18.93 8.72
C THR A 143 -3.35 18.52 8.56
N LEU A 144 -2.62 19.20 7.67
CA LEU A 144 -1.19 18.99 7.47
C LEU A 144 -0.40 19.09 8.79
N GLN A 145 -0.69 20.08 9.63
CA GLN A 145 0.01 20.25 10.91
C GLN A 145 -0.24 19.09 11.89
N GLN A 146 -1.46 18.54 11.90
CA GLN A 146 -1.79 17.35 12.68
C GLN A 146 -1.09 16.12 12.13
N GLY A 147 -1.05 15.97 10.80
CA GLY A 147 -0.32 14.89 10.12
C GLY A 147 1.18 14.90 10.42
N VAL A 148 1.81 16.07 10.37
CA VAL A 148 3.24 16.23 10.73
C VAL A 148 3.49 15.82 12.20
N ARG A 149 2.62 16.22 13.13
CA ARG A 149 2.74 15.81 14.54
C ARG A 149 2.57 14.31 14.71
N PHE A 150 1.62 13.72 14.00
CA PHE A 150 1.41 12.27 14.00
C PHE A 150 2.63 11.53 13.44
N ALA A 151 3.15 11.95 12.27
CA ALA A 151 4.31 11.34 11.63
C ALA A 151 5.55 11.37 12.55
N ASN A 152 5.84 12.52 13.17
CA ASN A 152 6.95 12.63 14.12
C ASN A 152 6.77 11.74 15.35
N ARG A 153 5.56 11.64 15.89
CA ARG A 153 5.26 10.73 17.00
C ARG A 153 5.47 9.27 16.60
N LEU A 154 4.98 8.86 15.42
CA LEU A 154 5.13 7.50 14.91
C LEU A 154 6.62 7.18 14.70
N ARG A 155 7.38 8.08 14.08
CA ARG A 155 8.83 7.93 13.90
C ARG A 155 9.54 7.66 15.22
N LEU A 156 9.24 8.46 16.26
CA LEU A 156 9.84 8.28 17.59
C LEU A 156 9.43 6.94 18.24
N ILE A 157 8.20 6.49 18.04
CA ILE A 157 7.74 5.19 18.55
C ILE A 157 8.52 4.06 17.88
N ILE A 158 8.69 4.11 16.56
CA ILE A 158 9.44 3.09 15.81
C ILE A 158 10.91 3.09 16.24
N GLU A 159 11.55 4.27 16.28
CA GLU A 159 12.94 4.44 16.67
C GLU A 159 13.24 3.89 18.07
N ASN A 160 12.33 4.07 19.03
CA ASN A 160 12.50 3.63 20.42
C ASN A 160 11.94 2.24 20.70
N SER A 161 11.54 1.49 19.67
CA SER A 161 10.98 0.14 19.81
C SER A 161 11.82 -0.88 19.02
N PRO A 162 13.00 -1.26 19.52
CA PRO A 162 13.88 -2.19 18.81
C PRO A 162 13.22 -3.57 18.69
N VAL A 163 13.42 -4.20 17.53
CA VAL A 163 13.01 -5.60 17.31
C VAL A 163 13.93 -6.50 18.11
N LYS A 164 13.37 -7.33 18.99
CA LYS A 164 14.15 -8.39 19.64
C LYS A 164 14.32 -9.52 18.63
N ALA A 165 15.54 -9.71 18.12
CA ALA A 165 15.87 -10.95 17.44
C ALA A 165 15.73 -12.07 18.48
N ASN A 166 14.83 -13.02 18.23
CA ASN A 166 14.83 -14.25 19.01
C ASN A 166 16.11 -15.00 18.65
N GLU A 167 16.98 -15.21 19.63
CA GLU A 167 18.11 -16.12 19.55
C GLU A 167 17.61 -17.55 19.32
#